data_859d294dbbe92784bde81c7960e52e24
#
_entry.id   859d294dbbe92784bde81c7960e52e24
#
_cell.length_a   1.000
_cell.length_b   1.000
_cell.length_c   1.000
_cell.angle_alpha   90.00
_cell.angle_beta   90.00
_cell.angle_gamma   90.00
#
_symmetry.space_group_name_H-M   'P 1'
#
loop_
_entity.id
_entity.type
_entity.pdbx_description
1 polymer ?
#
loop_
_entity_poly.entity_id
_entity_poly.type
_entity_poly.pdbx_seq_one_letter_code
_entity_poly.pdbx_strand_id
1 'polypeptide(L)'
;MPELAELAKNTKAWACYDCGKCTATCPISRIGSDYSPRRHVLAANSGQRDQIVGDGALFTCLTCSLCDQRCPAQVSYTQLVQKLRELCHREGVEPECPHGGALQSVMRMMAQGGTQQDRMGWLGDDLKTEPQKGEVFYWTGCTMYYDSFFTEFELKTLEGTRAAVRLMNKLGLIPVVSPNERCCGHDLLWNGDRANFELLARHNVKLVADSGAETLVTSCAECLRTWRIDYEPFFEAPPPRIVHISEFLAEHVDALEFKTDGQQCRVTFQDPCRMGRHLGIYKPPRQVLAAIPGVELTEMLHSGPGATCCAGGTWSNCDRYAKQIQVGRLREARATGAEVLVTACPKCQIHFRCAMKDPNLGGEIEIAMRDVAELAADAVA
;
A
#
# COMPACT_ATOMS: atom_id res chain seq x y z
N MET A 1 31.97 7.34 2.61
CA MET A 1 32.25 6.14 3.40
C MET A 1 31.60 6.12 4.78
N PRO A 2 31.66 7.18 5.64
CA PRO A 2 30.98 7.13 6.94
C PRO A 2 29.48 6.85 6.84
N GLU A 3 28.80 7.45 5.87
CA GLU A 3 27.37 7.31 5.67
C GLU A 3 26.90 5.86 5.37
N LEU A 4 27.57 5.14 4.45
CA LEU A 4 27.24 3.74 4.17
C LEU A 4 27.51 2.82 5.37
N ALA A 5 28.56 3.07 6.12
CA ALA A 5 28.87 2.32 7.34
C ALA A 5 27.78 2.54 8.42
N GLU A 6 27.27 3.76 8.55
CA GLU A 6 26.17 4.09 9.44
C GLU A 6 24.87 3.42 8.98
N LEU A 7 24.54 3.48 7.70
CA LEU A 7 23.39 2.77 7.14
C LEU A 7 23.49 1.26 7.37
N ALA A 8 24.66 0.68 7.14
CA ALA A 8 24.89 -0.75 7.38
C ALA A 8 24.69 -1.11 8.87
N LYS A 9 25.10 -0.23 9.78
CA LYS A 9 24.89 -0.40 11.22
C LYS A 9 23.40 -0.33 11.57
N ASN A 10 22.71 0.73 11.15
CA ASN A 10 21.31 0.99 11.50
C ASN A 10 20.34 -0.06 10.92
N THR A 11 20.68 -0.68 9.81
CA THR A 11 19.89 -1.73 9.15
C THR A 11 20.38 -3.15 9.44
N LYS A 12 21.36 -3.32 10.30
CA LYS A 12 22.06 -4.59 10.56
C LYS A 12 22.68 -5.23 9.30
N ALA A 13 22.91 -4.49 8.22
CA ALA A 13 23.51 -5.00 7.00
C ALA A 13 24.90 -5.59 7.26
N TRP A 14 25.66 -5.02 8.20
CA TRP A 14 26.98 -5.52 8.62
C TRP A 14 26.96 -6.97 9.11
N ALA A 15 25.80 -7.45 9.65
CA ALA A 15 25.65 -8.81 10.16
C ALA A 15 25.31 -9.84 9.08
N CYS A 16 25.33 -9.45 7.80
CA CYS A 16 24.97 -10.33 6.70
C CYS A 16 25.90 -11.54 6.60
N TYR A 17 25.33 -12.76 6.60
CA TYR A 17 26.06 -14.03 6.44
C TYR A 17 26.35 -14.38 4.98
N ASP A 18 25.98 -13.54 4.03
CA ASP A 18 26.08 -13.81 2.59
C ASP A 18 25.40 -15.12 2.11
N CYS A 19 24.38 -15.58 2.84
CA CYS A 19 23.73 -16.88 2.63
C CYS A 19 22.80 -16.95 1.41
N GLY A 20 22.49 -15.84 0.77
CA GLY A 20 21.66 -15.78 -0.43
C GLY A 20 20.14 -15.96 -0.23
N LYS A 21 19.63 -16.22 0.98
CA LYS A 21 18.18 -16.43 1.21
C LYS A 21 17.32 -15.27 0.74
N CYS A 22 17.78 -14.03 0.92
CA CYS A 22 17.06 -12.83 0.46
C CYS A 22 16.88 -12.82 -1.07
N THR A 23 17.89 -13.20 -1.83
CA THR A 23 17.85 -13.33 -3.30
C THR A 23 16.94 -14.49 -3.72
N ALA A 24 17.10 -15.66 -3.09
CA ALA A 24 16.30 -16.84 -3.42
C ALA A 24 14.79 -16.66 -3.14
N THR A 25 14.43 -15.85 -2.14
CA THR A 25 13.00 -15.56 -1.82
C THR A 25 12.44 -14.35 -2.56
N CYS A 26 13.28 -13.48 -3.13
CA CYS A 26 12.84 -12.25 -3.79
C CYS A 26 12.00 -12.56 -5.05
N PRO A 27 10.76 -12.06 -5.14
CA PRO A 27 9.92 -12.30 -6.31
C PRO A 27 10.54 -11.79 -7.62
N ILE A 28 11.26 -10.68 -7.58
CA ILE A 28 11.98 -10.13 -8.74
C ILE A 28 13.16 -11.03 -9.14
N SER A 29 14.00 -11.44 -8.18
CA SER A 29 15.15 -12.32 -8.49
C SER A 29 14.72 -13.69 -9.04
N ARG A 30 13.58 -14.21 -8.60
CA ARG A 30 13.07 -15.54 -9.00
C ARG A 30 12.59 -15.62 -10.45
N ILE A 31 12.28 -14.50 -11.07
CA ILE A 31 11.79 -14.45 -12.46
C ILE A 31 12.90 -14.12 -13.46
N GLY A 32 14.16 -14.31 -13.08
CA GLY A 32 15.30 -14.19 -13.98
C GLY A 32 15.81 -12.79 -14.21
N SER A 33 15.54 -11.86 -13.28
CA SER A 33 16.18 -10.53 -13.30
C SER A 33 17.57 -10.57 -12.68
N ASP A 34 18.44 -9.63 -13.09
CA ASP A 34 19.76 -9.44 -12.48
C ASP A 34 19.69 -8.80 -11.07
N TYR A 35 18.50 -8.49 -10.61
CA TYR A 35 18.27 -7.91 -9.30
C TYR A 35 18.62 -8.88 -8.16
N SER A 36 19.38 -8.41 -7.16
CA SER A 36 19.74 -9.22 -6.00
C SER A 36 19.83 -8.37 -4.74
N PRO A 37 18.97 -8.58 -3.73
CA PRO A 37 19.07 -7.90 -2.44
C PRO A 37 20.44 -8.09 -1.79
N ARG A 38 21.02 -9.31 -1.91
CA ARG A 38 22.34 -9.63 -1.38
C ARG A 38 23.45 -8.73 -1.95
N ARG A 39 23.41 -8.46 -3.27
CA ARG A 39 24.41 -7.61 -3.94
C ARG A 39 24.42 -6.20 -3.33
N HIS A 40 23.26 -5.60 -3.09
CA HIS A 40 23.18 -4.27 -2.48
C HIS A 40 23.65 -4.25 -1.02
N VAL A 41 23.35 -5.31 -0.25
CA VAL A 41 23.87 -5.43 1.13
C VAL A 41 25.41 -5.48 1.13
N LEU A 42 26.00 -6.29 0.24
CA LEU A 42 27.48 -6.41 0.15
C LEU A 42 28.12 -5.12 -0.35
N ALA A 43 27.52 -4.44 -1.34
CA ALA A 43 27.99 -3.15 -1.82
C ALA A 43 27.97 -2.08 -0.71
N ALA A 44 26.91 -2.04 0.10
CA ALA A 44 26.81 -1.13 1.24
C ALA A 44 27.89 -1.42 2.30
N ASN A 45 28.09 -2.70 2.65
CA ASN A 45 29.11 -3.12 3.62
C ASN A 45 30.54 -2.82 3.15
N SER A 46 30.79 -2.91 1.84
CA SER A 46 32.10 -2.66 1.22
C SER A 46 32.32 -1.17 0.88
N GLY A 47 31.38 -0.29 1.18
CA GLY A 47 31.50 1.14 0.89
C GLY A 47 31.47 1.50 -0.60
N GLN A 48 30.88 0.64 -1.46
CA GLN A 48 30.86 0.80 -2.92
C GLN A 48 29.76 1.80 -3.36
N ARG A 49 29.96 3.07 -3.00
CA ARG A 49 28.96 4.14 -3.23
C ARG A 49 28.66 4.34 -4.72
N ASP A 50 29.67 4.42 -5.55
CA ASP A 50 29.49 4.69 -6.98
C ASP A 50 28.74 3.56 -7.68
N GLN A 51 28.98 2.32 -7.26
CA GLN A 51 28.23 1.17 -7.74
C GLN A 51 26.75 1.25 -7.33
N ILE A 52 26.46 1.65 -6.08
CA ILE A 52 25.09 1.78 -5.58
C ILE A 52 24.36 2.89 -6.34
N VAL A 53 24.98 4.05 -6.50
CA VAL A 53 24.37 5.20 -7.20
C VAL A 53 24.18 4.92 -8.69
N GLY A 54 25.12 4.21 -9.33
CA GLY A 54 25.02 3.84 -10.73
C GLY A 54 24.14 2.62 -11.03
N ASP A 55 23.70 1.89 -9.98
CA ASP A 55 22.88 0.68 -10.15
C ASP A 55 21.38 1.02 -10.20
N GLY A 56 20.86 1.30 -11.40
CA GLY A 56 19.43 1.51 -11.62
C GLY A 56 18.55 0.36 -11.13
N ALA A 57 19.12 -0.87 -11.01
CA ALA A 57 18.40 -2.02 -10.48
C ALA A 57 17.98 -1.85 -9.01
N LEU A 58 18.55 -0.93 -8.26
CA LEU A 58 18.12 -0.60 -6.90
C LEU A 58 16.62 -0.22 -6.85
N PHE A 59 16.12 0.45 -7.90
CA PHE A 59 14.71 0.86 -8.00
C PHE A 59 13.77 -0.28 -8.42
N THR A 60 14.29 -1.41 -8.87
CA THR A 60 13.50 -2.61 -9.19
C THR A 60 12.91 -3.27 -7.92
N CYS A 61 13.45 -2.97 -6.74
CA CYS A 61 12.94 -3.49 -5.49
C CYS A 61 11.47 -3.10 -5.24
N LEU A 62 10.62 -4.11 -5.02
CA LEU A 62 9.21 -3.90 -4.65
C LEU A 62 9.02 -3.41 -3.22
N THR A 63 10.07 -3.33 -2.44
CA THR A 63 10.03 -2.95 -1.01
C THR A 63 9.00 -3.76 -0.20
N CYS A 64 8.76 -5.01 -0.60
CA CYS A 64 7.68 -5.85 -0.06
C CYS A 64 8.01 -6.58 1.25
N SER A 65 9.24 -6.45 1.76
CA SER A 65 9.74 -7.01 3.03
C SER A 65 9.76 -8.55 3.14
N LEU A 66 9.59 -9.28 2.04
CA LEU A 66 9.65 -10.75 2.09
C LEU A 66 11.06 -11.25 2.42
N CYS A 67 12.10 -10.57 1.92
CA CYS A 67 13.49 -10.87 2.24
C CYS A 67 13.86 -10.60 3.69
N ASP A 68 13.29 -9.54 4.31
CA ASP A 68 13.52 -9.21 5.72
C ASP A 68 13.02 -10.33 6.64
N GLN A 69 11.82 -10.84 6.37
CA GLN A 69 11.22 -11.94 7.16
C GLN A 69 12.01 -13.26 7.05
N ARG A 70 12.74 -13.46 5.97
CA ARG A 70 13.52 -14.68 5.72
C ARG A 70 14.99 -14.56 6.11
N CYS A 71 15.44 -13.38 6.55
CA CYS A 71 16.82 -13.12 6.89
C CYS A 71 17.19 -13.70 8.27
N PRO A 72 18.11 -14.68 8.36
CA PRO A 72 18.54 -15.25 9.64
C PRO A 72 19.33 -14.26 10.49
N ALA A 73 20.00 -13.29 9.85
CA ALA A 73 20.73 -12.21 10.52
C ALA A 73 19.87 -10.99 10.84
N GLN A 74 18.57 -11.05 10.52
CA GLN A 74 17.63 -9.93 10.75
C GLN A 74 18.05 -8.61 10.09
N VAL A 75 18.69 -8.68 8.92
CA VAL A 75 19.00 -7.50 8.13
C VAL A 75 17.70 -6.86 7.66
N SER A 76 17.49 -5.59 7.98
CA SER A 76 16.35 -4.80 7.52
C SER A 76 16.60 -4.26 6.11
N TYR A 77 16.56 -5.18 5.12
CA TYR A 77 16.90 -4.83 3.74
C TYR A 77 15.99 -3.75 3.14
N THR A 78 14.70 -3.78 3.45
CA THR A 78 13.77 -2.76 2.95
C THR A 78 14.09 -1.37 3.48
N GLN A 79 14.54 -1.25 4.73
CA GLN A 79 15.04 0.02 5.26
C GLN A 79 16.37 0.43 4.61
N LEU A 80 17.27 -0.53 4.39
CA LEU A 80 18.52 -0.26 3.67
C LEU A 80 18.24 0.30 2.27
N VAL A 81 17.40 -0.37 1.47
CA VAL A 81 17.09 0.08 0.11
C VAL A 81 16.41 1.44 0.08
N GLN A 82 15.53 1.75 1.04
CA GLN A 82 14.93 3.08 1.16
C GLN A 82 16.02 4.16 1.34
N LYS A 83 16.98 3.93 2.23
CA LYS A 83 18.07 4.86 2.49
C LYS A 83 19.07 4.95 1.34
N LEU A 84 19.32 3.86 0.65
CA LEU A 84 20.15 3.88 -0.56
C LEU A 84 19.48 4.67 -1.69
N ARG A 85 18.15 4.56 -1.85
CA ARG A 85 17.39 5.40 -2.80
C ARG A 85 17.41 6.88 -2.41
N GLU A 86 17.39 7.20 -1.12
CA GLU A 86 17.56 8.57 -0.65
C GLU A 86 18.95 9.12 -1.01
N LEU A 87 19.99 8.29 -0.88
CA LEU A 87 21.33 8.62 -1.34
C LEU A 87 21.35 8.88 -2.86
N CYS A 88 20.77 7.98 -3.67
CA CYS A 88 20.67 8.13 -5.12
C CYS A 88 19.94 9.43 -5.50
N HIS A 89 18.82 9.73 -4.87
CA HIS A 89 18.04 10.93 -5.14
C HIS A 89 18.84 12.24 -4.89
N ARG A 90 19.65 12.28 -3.82
CA ARG A 90 20.54 13.41 -3.54
C ARG A 90 21.64 13.59 -4.58
N GLU A 91 22.02 12.52 -5.27
CA GLU A 91 22.96 12.54 -6.40
C GLU A 91 22.26 12.80 -7.75
N GLY A 92 20.97 13.13 -7.75
CA GLY A 92 20.20 13.36 -8.96
C GLY A 92 19.78 12.10 -9.71
N VAL A 93 19.88 10.92 -9.10
CA VAL A 93 19.46 9.65 -9.69
C VAL A 93 18.07 9.30 -9.17
N GLU A 94 17.11 9.24 -10.07
CA GLU A 94 15.72 8.89 -9.79
C GLU A 94 15.32 7.60 -10.54
N PRO A 95 14.26 6.89 -10.10
CA PRO A 95 13.72 5.75 -10.83
C PRO A 95 13.12 6.20 -12.16
N GLU A 96 13.04 5.27 -13.11
CA GLU A 96 12.13 5.45 -14.24
C GLU A 96 10.70 5.57 -13.69
N CYS A 97 10.06 6.69 -13.99
CA CYS A 97 8.70 6.96 -13.53
C CYS A 97 7.71 6.50 -14.60
N PRO A 98 6.94 5.41 -14.38
CA PRO A 98 5.91 4.99 -15.29
C PRO A 98 4.82 6.07 -15.44
N HIS A 99 4.02 5.95 -16.48
CA HIS A 99 2.98 6.92 -16.80
C HIS A 99 3.50 8.36 -16.96
N GLY A 100 4.73 8.51 -17.52
CA GLY A 100 5.35 9.81 -17.74
C GLY A 100 5.67 10.59 -16.45
N GLY A 101 5.74 9.92 -15.31
CA GLY A 101 6.01 10.57 -14.01
C GLY A 101 4.84 11.37 -13.44
N ALA A 102 3.64 11.23 -13.99
CA ALA A 102 2.49 12.03 -13.58
C ALA A 102 2.15 11.86 -12.08
N LEU A 103 2.23 10.63 -11.56
CA LEU A 103 1.94 10.37 -10.14
C LEU A 103 2.94 11.05 -9.21
N GLN A 104 4.24 10.98 -9.53
CA GLN A 104 5.29 11.65 -8.77
C GLN A 104 5.13 13.17 -8.86
N SER A 105 4.80 13.70 -10.04
CA SER A 105 4.57 15.13 -10.25
C SER A 105 3.40 15.65 -9.42
N VAL A 106 2.26 14.94 -9.40
CA VAL A 106 1.09 15.30 -8.58
C VAL A 106 1.44 15.29 -7.09
N MET A 107 2.19 14.30 -6.61
CA MET A 107 2.61 14.25 -5.21
C MET A 107 3.54 15.42 -4.84
N ARG A 108 4.49 15.77 -5.72
CA ARG A 108 5.39 16.93 -5.51
C ARG A 108 4.62 18.25 -5.54
N MET A 109 3.64 18.39 -6.43
CA MET A 109 2.75 19.57 -6.43
C MET A 109 1.99 19.71 -5.11
N MET A 110 1.44 18.60 -4.57
CA MET A 110 0.78 18.60 -3.28
C MET A 110 1.74 18.95 -2.13
N ALA A 111 3.02 18.55 -2.21
CA ALA A 111 4.02 18.86 -1.18
C ALA A 111 4.28 20.37 -1.08
N GLN A 112 4.35 21.07 -2.19
CA GLN A 112 4.66 22.52 -2.23
C GLN A 112 3.48 23.38 -1.73
N GLY A 113 2.25 22.88 -1.76
CA GLY A 113 1.08 23.69 -1.44
C GLY A 113 0.73 24.71 -2.53
N GLY A 114 -0.24 25.57 -2.27
CA GLY A 114 -0.64 26.62 -3.21
C GLY A 114 -1.54 26.16 -4.36
N THR A 115 -1.75 24.86 -4.54
CA THR A 115 -2.71 24.31 -5.48
C THR A 115 -4.03 24.06 -4.78
N GLN A 116 -5.11 24.64 -5.29
CA GLN A 116 -6.46 24.27 -4.87
C GLN A 116 -6.93 23.06 -5.68
N GLN A 117 -7.44 22.05 -4.99
CA GLN A 117 -7.95 20.82 -5.58
C GLN A 117 -9.34 20.55 -5.01
N ASP A 118 -10.26 20.17 -5.86
CA ASP A 118 -11.54 19.61 -5.39
C ASP A 118 -11.29 18.18 -4.93
N ARG A 119 -11.07 18.01 -3.62
CA ARG A 119 -10.88 16.71 -2.99
C ARG A 119 -12.18 16.09 -2.49
N MET A 120 -13.30 16.80 -2.63
CA MET A 120 -14.60 16.38 -2.10
C MET A 120 -15.56 15.89 -3.19
N GLY A 121 -15.27 16.11 -4.46
CA GLY A 121 -16.15 15.77 -5.59
C GLY A 121 -16.50 14.28 -5.74
N TRP A 122 -15.83 13.39 -4.97
CA TRP A 122 -16.17 11.97 -4.92
C TRP A 122 -17.29 11.63 -3.93
N LEU A 123 -17.62 12.54 -2.99
CA LEU A 123 -18.72 12.35 -2.04
C LEU A 123 -20.07 12.44 -2.77
N GLY A 124 -20.95 11.49 -2.46
CA GLY A 124 -22.34 11.54 -2.84
C GLY A 124 -23.19 12.13 -1.73
N ASP A 125 -24.42 12.54 -2.07
CA ASP A 125 -25.39 13.11 -1.11
C ASP A 125 -25.83 12.10 -0.02
N ASP A 126 -25.58 10.81 -0.24
CA ASP A 126 -25.87 9.72 0.69
C ASP A 126 -24.84 9.56 1.82
N LEU A 127 -23.69 10.24 1.71
CA LEU A 127 -22.58 10.11 2.66
C LEU A 127 -22.53 11.31 3.61
N LYS A 128 -22.57 11.01 4.91
CA LYS A 128 -22.46 12.04 5.96
C LYS A 128 -21.00 12.16 6.39
N THR A 129 -20.43 13.36 6.26
CA THR A 129 -19.06 13.68 6.66
C THR A 129 -18.98 15.07 7.26
N GLU A 130 -17.95 15.28 8.09
CA GLU A 130 -17.59 16.60 8.61
C GLU A 130 -16.28 17.08 7.95
N PRO A 131 -16.17 18.37 7.57
CA PRO A 131 -14.99 18.82 6.83
C PRO A 131 -13.78 19.16 7.72
N GLN A 132 -13.97 19.37 9.03
CA GLN A 132 -12.95 19.96 9.86
C GLN A 132 -12.72 19.25 11.20
N LYS A 133 -13.76 18.91 11.96
CA LYS A 133 -13.65 18.41 13.34
C LYS A 133 -14.55 17.22 13.57
N GLY A 134 -14.04 16.25 14.33
CA GLY A 134 -14.79 15.05 14.72
C GLY A 134 -13.92 14.02 15.40
N GLU A 135 -14.55 13.02 15.97
CA GLU A 135 -13.88 11.94 16.72
C GLU A 135 -13.07 11.00 15.80
N VAL A 136 -13.55 10.76 14.58
CA VAL A 136 -12.92 9.88 13.60
C VAL A 136 -12.51 10.69 12.36
N PHE A 137 -11.24 10.61 11.99
CA PHE A 137 -10.75 11.14 10.71
C PHE A 137 -10.66 10.00 9.69
N TYR A 138 -11.36 10.11 8.56
CA TYR A 138 -11.20 9.18 7.47
C TYR A 138 -10.22 9.71 6.42
N TRP A 139 -9.06 9.07 6.35
CA TRP A 139 -7.98 9.42 5.44
C TRP A 139 -8.17 8.77 4.08
N THR A 140 -8.51 9.56 3.05
CA THR A 140 -8.77 9.08 1.69
C THR A 140 -7.51 8.84 0.87
N GLY A 141 -6.45 9.58 1.15
CA GLY A 141 -5.19 9.49 0.42
C GLY A 141 -5.31 9.92 -1.05
N CYS A 142 -4.73 9.14 -1.94
CA CYS A 142 -4.72 9.41 -3.38
C CYS A 142 -5.86 8.72 -4.15
N THR A 143 -6.78 8.03 -3.46
CA THR A 143 -7.82 7.21 -4.10
C THR A 143 -8.68 8.02 -5.08
N MET A 144 -8.95 9.28 -4.76
CA MET A 144 -9.74 10.17 -5.59
C MET A 144 -9.13 10.48 -6.98
N TYR A 145 -7.83 10.26 -7.16
CA TYR A 145 -7.17 10.50 -8.45
C TYR A 145 -7.12 9.24 -9.31
N TYR A 146 -7.16 8.05 -8.71
CA TYR A 146 -6.86 6.81 -9.40
C TYR A 146 -7.90 6.47 -10.47
N ASP A 147 -9.18 6.57 -10.15
CA ASP A 147 -10.24 6.23 -11.10
C ASP A 147 -10.25 7.18 -12.31
N SER A 148 -9.87 8.45 -12.10
CA SER A 148 -9.74 9.43 -13.18
C SER A 148 -8.44 9.29 -13.97
N PHE A 149 -7.35 8.87 -13.31
CA PHE A 149 -6.04 8.74 -13.94
C PHE A 149 -5.92 7.44 -14.76
N PHE A 150 -6.52 6.35 -14.30
CA PHE A 150 -6.45 5.03 -14.92
C PHE A 150 -7.80 4.60 -15.50
N THR A 151 -8.41 5.47 -16.31
CA THR A 151 -9.72 5.22 -16.93
C THR A 151 -9.74 3.96 -17.78
N GLU A 152 -8.62 3.64 -18.45
CA GLU A 152 -8.46 2.45 -19.29
C GLU A 152 -8.51 1.13 -18.51
N PHE A 153 -8.32 1.17 -17.20
CA PHE A 153 -8.37 -0.04 -16.35
C PHE A 153 -9.75 -0.26 -15.72
N GLU A 154 -10.70 0.66 -15.94
CA GLU A 154 -12.05 0.59 -15.37
C GLU A 154 -12.00 0.42 -13.84
N LEU A 155 -11.15 1.22 -13.19
CA LEU A 155 -10.99 1.18 -11.74
C LEU A 155 -12.25 1.66 -11.04
N LYS A 156 -12.46 1.11 -9.84
CA LYS A 156 -13.53 1.49 -8.91
C LYS A 156 -12.99 1.66 -7.49
N THR A 157 -11.79 2.27 -7.37
CA THR A 157 -11.15 2.42 -6.06
C THR A 157 -11.93 3.39 -5.14
N LEU A 158 -12.67 4.32 -5.71
CA LEU A 158 -13.56 5.22 -4.98
C LEU A 158 -14.76 4.49 -4.36
N GLU A 159 -15.21 3.38 -4.93
CA GLU A 159 -16.31 2.61 -4.32
C GLU A 159 -15.92 2.06 -2.95
N GLY A 160 -14.69 1.55 -2.79
CA GLY A 160 -14.16 1.14 -1.48
C GLY A 160 -14.08 2.31 -0.49
N THR A 161 -13.72 3.50 -0.98
CA THR A 161 -13.68 4.73 -0.18
C THR A 161 -15.08 5.16 0.27
N ARG A 162 -16.07 5.19 -0.64
CA ARG A 162 -17.46 5.46 -0.33
C ARG A 162 -18.06 4.42 0.62
N ALA A 163 -17.78 3.15 0.39
CA ALA A 163 -18.21 2.04 1.24
C ALA A 163 -17.71 2.20 2.68
N ALA A 164 -16.45 2.60 2.87
CA ALA A 164 -15.91 2.85 4.19
C ALA A 164 -16.67 3.94 4.96
N VAL A 165 -16.97 5.08 4.30
CA VAL A 165 -17.77 6.16 4.91
C VAL A 165 -19.20 5.69 5.20
N ARG A 166 -19.82 4.97 4.25
CA ARG A 166 -21.18 4.42 4.43
C ARG A 166 -21.26 3.49 5.64
N LEU A 167 -20.26 2.61 5.83
CA LEU A 167 -20.20 1.71 6.98
C LEU A 167 -20.02 2.47 8.30
N MET A 168 -19.18 3.51 8.34
CA MET A 168 -19.09 4.38 9.52
C MET A 168 -20.42 5.07 9.82
N ASN A 169 -21.11 5.57 8.79
CA ASN A 169 -22.44 6.19 8.96
C ASN A 169 -23.48 5.18 9.49
N LYS A 170 -23.43 3.91 9.05
CA LYS A 170 -24.28 2.84 9.58
C LYS A 170 -24.01 2.55 11.06
N LEU A 171 -22.75 2.73 11.50
CA LEU A 171 -22.36 2.66 12.91
C LEU A 171 -22.71 3.94 13.71
N GLY A 172 -23.40 4.90 13.10
CA GLY A 172 -23.75 6.17 13.74
C GLY A 172 -22.61 7.19 13.79
N LEU A 173 -21.48 6.93 13.13
CA LEU A 173 -20.32 7.81 13.11
C LEU A 173 -20.35 8.73 11.87
N ILE A 174 -19.96 9.98 12.06
CA ILE A 174 -19.79 10.95 10.98
C ILE A 174 -18.31 11.30 10.92
N PRO A 175 -17.52 10.68 9.98
CA PRO A 175 -16.09 10.89 9.94
C PRO A 175 -15.73 12.27 9.38
N VAL A 176 -14.60 12.80 9.83
CA VAL A 176 -13.96 13.95 9.21
C VAL A 176 -13.37 13.50 7.87
N VAL A 177 -13.78 14.15 6.79
CA VAL A 177 -13.14 14.05 5.47
C VAL A 177 -12.76 15.48 5.06
N SER A 178 -11.46 15.74 5.02
CA SER A 178 -10.97 17.11 4.86
C SER A 178 -10.64 17.46 3.42
N PRO A 179 -11.12 18.62 2.91
CA PRO A 179 -10.71 19.15 1.62
C PRO A 179 -9.21 19.54 1.58
N ASN A 180 -8.59 19.71 2.74
CA ASN A 180 -7.19 20.11 2.87
C ASN A 180 -6.21 18.93 2.99
N GLU A 181 -6.71 17.70 2.92
CA GLU A 181 -5.86 16.51 2.92
C GLU A 181 -4.91 16.52 1.71
N ARG A 182 -3.70 16.02 1.89
CA ARG A 182 -2.71 15.84 0.81
C ARG A 182 -2.29 14.37 0.73
N CYS A 183 -1.53 14.01 -0.29
CA CYS A 183 -0.94 12.67 -0.37
C CYS A 183 -0.14 12.34 0.90
N CYS A 184 -0.17 11.07 1.34
CA CYS A 184 0.66 10.65 2.47
C CYS A 184 2.17 10.66 2.17
N GLY A 185 2.58 10.82 0.92
CA GLY A 185 3.98 10.87 0.52
C GLY A 185 4.71 9.53 0.53
N HIS A 186 4.01 8.41 0.75
CA HIS A 186 4.60 7.08 0.78
C HIS A 186 5.58 6.83 -0.38
N ASP A 187 5.15 7.08 -1.61
CA ASP A 187 5.97 6.77 -2.78
C ASP A 187 7.15 7.72 -2.95
N LEU A 188 7.02 8.98 -2.54
CA LEU A 188 8.14 9.92 -2.49
C LEU A 188 9.23 9.44 -1.53
N LEU A 189 8.85 9.08 -0.30
CA LEU A 189 9.77 8.56 0.70
C LEU A 189 10.51 7.31 0.20
N TRP A 190 9.75 6.36 -0.35
CA TRP A 190 10.29 5.08 -0.79
C TRP A 190 11.03 5.14 -2.13
N ASN A 191 10.95 6.25 -2.86
CA ASN A 191 11.78 6.58 -4.02
C ASN A 191 12.96 7.52 -3.69
N GLY A 192 13.08 7.93 -2.43
CA GLY A 192 14.21 8.73 -1.95
C GLY A 192 13.94 10.24 -1.88
N ASP A 193 12.79 10.72 -2.34
CA ASP A 193 12.39 12.14 -2.28
C ASP A 193 11.91 12.49 -0.86
N ARG A 194 12.85 12.48 0.07
CA ARG A 194 12.59 12.74 1.49
C ARG A 194 12.12 14.16 1.74
N ALA A 195 12.64 15.13 1.00
CA ALA A 195 12.32 16.54 1.22
C ALA A 195 10.83 16.83 0.99
N ASN A 196 10.28 16.39 -0.13
CA ASN A 196 8.85 16.54 -0.39
C ASN A 196 7.97 15.67 0.51
N PHE A 197 8.44 14.48 0.91
CA PHE A 197 7.76 13.66 1.91
C PHE A 197 7.60 14.40 3.25
N GLU A 198 8.66 15.06 3.76
CA GLU A 198 8.61 15.78 5.04
C GLU A 198 7.64 16.96 5.01
N LEU A 199 7.55 17.68 3.88
CA LEU A 199 6.55 18.74 3.71
C LEU A 199 5.12 18.20 3.82
N LEU A 200 4.85 17.08 3.17
CA LEU A 200 3.56 16.40 3.26
C LEU A 200 3.27 15.91 4.68
N ALA A 201 4.25 15.27 5.33
CA ALA A 201 4.09 14.74 6.68
C ALA A 201 3.72 15.84 7.68
N ARG A 202 4.45 16.95 7.70
CA ARG A 202 4.17 18.09 8.60
C ARG A 202 2.78 18.68 8.36
N HIS A 203 2.39 18.87 7.11
CA HIS A 203 1.06 19.37 6.77
C HIS A 203 -0.04 18.44 7.26
N ASN A 204 0.08 17.15 6.95
CA ASN A 204 -0.95 16.16 7.23
C ASN A 204 -1.09 15.88 8.73
N VAL A 205 0.03 15.78 9.45
CA VAL A 205 0.00 15.60 10.91
C VAL A 205 -0.69 16.79 11.60
N LYS A 206 -0.35 18.02 11.19
CA LYS A 206 -1.04 19.22 11.70
C LYS A 206 -2.54 19.20 11.39
N LEU A 207 -2.92 18.85 10.15
CA LEU A 207 -4.33 18.79 9.73
C LEU A 207 -5.14 17.83 10.61
N VAL A 208 -4.61 16.64 10.88
CA VAL A 208 -5.27 15.64 11.72
C VAL A 208 -5.29 16.07 13.17
N ALA A 209 -4.21 16.65 13.70
CA ALA A 209 -4.19 17.18 15.05
C ALA A 209 -5.24 18.30 15.23
N ASP A 210 -5.32 19.23 14.27
CA ASP A 210 -6.30 20.34 14.32
C ASP A 210 -7.76 19.83 14.26
N SER A 211 -8.02 18.64 13.71
CA SER A 211 -9.36 18.06 13.68
C SER A 211 -9.87 17.57 15.03
N GLY A 212 -8.96 17.29 15.96
CA GLY A 212 -9.25 16.73 17.27
C GLY A 212 -9.65 15.24 17.23
N ALA A 213 -9.44 14.56 16.08
CA ALA A 213 -9.79 13.16 15.95
C ALA A 213 -8.95 12.25 16.84
N GLU A 214 -9.61 11.37 17.58
CA GLU A 214 -8.98 10.34 18.41
C GLU A 214 -8.61 9.09 17.61
N THR A 215 -9.29 8.87 16.49
CA THR A 215 -9.04 7.74 15.58
C THR A 215 -8.86 8.23 14.14
N LEU A 216 -7.81 7.75 13.47
CA LEU A 216 -7.62 7.90 12.03
C LEU A 216 -7.84 6.56 11.35
N VAL A 217 -8.77 6.50 10.40
CA VAL A 217 -9.11 5.32 9.61
C VAL A 217 -8.68 5.54 8.16
N THR A 218 -8.08 4.54 7.53
CA THR A 218 -7.76 4.58 6.09
C THR A 218 -8.05 3.25 5.40
N SER A 219 -8.42 3.28 4.13
CA SER A 219 -8.58 2.07 3.30
C SER A 219 -7.33 1.72 2.50
N CYS A 220 -6.22 2.42 2.69
CA CYS A 220 -4.97 2.20 1.97
C CYS A 220 -3.88 1.65 2.89
N ALA A 221 -3.37 0.45 2.58
CA ALA A 221 -2.28 -0.19 3.32
C ALA A 221 -0.98 0.62 3.33
N GLU A 222 -0.71 1.40 2.28
CA GLU A 222 0.47 2.28 2.22
C GLU A 222 0.29 3.51 3.11
N CYS A 223 -0.88 4.14 3.07
CA CYS A 223 -1.20 5.24 3.99
C CYS A 223 -1.13 4.78 5.44
N LEU A 224 -1.71 3.62 5.77
CA LEU A 224 -1.64 3.04 7.11
C LEU A 224 -0.20 2.90 7.61
N ARG A 225 0.66 2.30 6.78
CA ARG A 225 2.07 2.10 7.14
C ARG A 225 2.78 3.44 7.32
N THR A 226 2.53 4.40 6.42
CA THR A 226 3.13 5.73 6.49
C THR A 226 2.71 6.47 7.76
N TRP A 227 1.44 6.45 8.11
CA TRP A 227 0.92 7.08 9.31
C TRP A 227 1.45 6.43 10.60
N ARG A 228 1.53 5.09 10.66
CA ARG A 228 1.98 4.38 11.85
C ARG A 228 3.49 4.43 12.09
N ILE A 229 4.28 4.49 11.02
CA ILE A 229 5.73 4.34 11.11
C ILE A 229 6.47 5.58 10.62
N ASP A 230 6.17 6.04 9.39
CA ASP A 230 7.00 7.07 8.78
C ASP A 230 6.68 8.47 9.33
N TYR A 231 5.46 8.68 9.82
CA TYR A 231 5.03 9.94 10.40
C TYR A 231 5.34 10.06 11.91
N GLU A 232 5.76 8.98 12.57
CA GLU A 232 6.08 8.99 13.99
C GLU A 232 6.99 10.15 14.42
N PRO A 233 8.06 10.52 13.67
CA PRO A 233 8.93 11.63 14.07
C PRO A 233 8.32 13.02 13.92
N PHE A 234 7.15 13.16 13.31
CA PHE A 234 6.50 14.45 13.06
C PHE A 234 5.36 14.76 14.03
N PHE A 235 4.99 13.82 14.90
CA PHE A 235 4.00 14.08 15.96
C PHE A 235 4.63 14.85 17.11
N GLU A 236 4.05 16.00 17.45
CA GLU A 236 4.43 16.82 18.62
C GLU A 236 3.69 16.38 19.89
N ALA A 237 2.58 15.67 19.73
CA ALA A 237 1.75 15.10 20.79
C ALA A 237 1.46 13.63 20.45
N PRO A 238 0.93 12.81 21.39
CA PRO A 238 0.54 11.44 21.10
C PRO A 238 -0.36 11.38 19.86
N PRO A 239 -0.04 10.51 18.88
CA PRO A 239 -0.86 10.38 17.66
C PRO A 239 -2.26 9.85 18.00
N PRO A 240 -3.25 10.10 17.12
CA PRO A 240 -4.52 9.40 17.21
C PRO A 240 -4.29 7.90 17.03
N ARG A 241 -5.24 7.10 17.40
CA ARG A 241 -5.24 5.68 17.07
C ARG A 241 -5.36 5.53 15.55
N ILE A 242 -4.37 4.95 14.88
CA ILE A 242 -4.31 4.83 13.42
C ILE A 242 -4.66 3.40 13.04
N VAL A 243 -5.73 3.19 12.26
CA VAL A 243 -6.22 1.86 11.88
C VAL A 243 -6.57 1.76 10.39
N HIS A 244 -6.43 0.55 9.86
CA HIS A 244 -7.03 0.22 8.56
C HIS A 244 -8.54 0.05 8.70
N ILE A 245 -9.30 0.36 7.65
CA ILE A 245 -10.77 0.15 7.67
C ILE A 245 -11.15 -1.29 8.06
N SER A 246 -10.37 -2.29 7.64
CA SER A 246 -10.64 -3.68 8.02
C SER A 246 -10.39 -3.97 9.50
N GLU A 247 -9.46 -3.27 10.17
CA GLU A 247 -9.28 -3.36 11.62
C GLU A 247 -10.47 -2.71 12.33
N PHE A 248 -10.83 -1.50 11.86
CA PHE A 248 -11.98 -0.78 12.38
C PHE A 248 -13.27 -1.58 12.27
N LEU A 249 -13.55 -2.16 11.09
CA LEU A 249 -14.74 -2.99 10.87
C LEU A 249 -14.72 -4.29 11.69
N ALA A 250 -13.57 -4.94 11.83
CA ALA A 250 -13.47 -6.17 12.64
C ALA A 250 -13.81 -5.95 14.12
N GLU A 251 -13.54 -4.75 14.64
CA GLU A 251 -13.90 -4.37 16.02
C GLU A 251 -15.38 -4.02 16.18
N HIS A 252 -16.06 -3.65 15.09
CA HIS A 252 -17.46 -3.24 15.11
C HIS A 252 -18.37 -4.21 14.35
N VAL A 253 -17.87 -5.39 14.00
CA VAL A 253 -18.59 -6.34 13.15
C VAL A 253 -19.93 -6.78 13.75
N ASP A 254 -19.99 -6.92 15.07
CA ASP A 254 -21.21 -7.31 15.80
C ASP A 254 -22.26 -6.19 15.85
N ALA A 255 -21.87 -4.95 15.58
CA ALA A 255 -22.76 -3.81 15.51
C ALA A 255 -23.28 -3.55 14.08
N LEU A 256 -22.75 -4.26 13.08
CA LEU A 256 -23.24 -4.19 11.70
C LEU A 256 -24.32 -5.24 11.47
N GLU A 257 -25.50 -4.78 11.08
CA GLU A 257 -26.61 -5.67 10.75
C GLU A 257 -26.47 -6.17 9.30
N PHE A 258 -25.94 -7.40 9.15
CA PHE A 258 -25.82 -8.02 7.83
C PHE A 258 -27.13 -8.67 7.39
N LYS A 259 -27.47 -8.54 6.09
CA LYS A 259 -28.58 -9.25 5.47
C LYS A 259 -28.36 -10.75 5.49
N THR A 260 -29.36 -11.51 5.86
CA THR A 260 -29.28 -12.98 5.99
C THR A 260 -29.53 -13.73 4.67
N ASP A 261 -30.01 -13.05 3.65
CA ASP A 261 -30.34 -13.56 2.31
C ASP A 261 -29.19 -13.39 1.31
N GLY A 262 -27.98 -13.26 1.81
CA GLY A 262 -26.77 -13.04 1.02
C GLY A 262 -26.53 -14.15 -0.02
N GLN A 263 -26.24 -13.72 -1.25
CA GLN A 263 -25.83 -14.61 -2.32
C GLN A 263 -24.54 -15.33 -1.92
N GLN A 264 -24.47 -16.66 -2.17
CA GLN A 264 -23.22 -17.40 -1.98
C GLN A 264 -22.16 -16.83 -2.89
N CYS A 265 -21.01 -16.44 -2.33
CA CYS A 265 -19.89 -15.85 -3.05
C CYS A 265 -18.57 -16.42 -2.53
N ARG A 266 -17.84 -17.12 -3.39
CA ARG A 266 -16.50 -17.60 -3.05
C ARG A 266 -15.48 -16.52 -3.33
N VAL A 267 -14.73 -16.15 -2.31
CA VAL A 267 -13.73 -15.11 -2.40
C VAL A 267 -12.34 -15.64 -2.08
N THR A 268 -11.32 -14.99 -2.61
CA THR A 268 -9.93 -15.15 -2.16
C THR A 268 -9.35 -13.79 -1.79
N PHE A 269 -8.34 -13.75 -0.92
CA PHE A 269 -7.83 -12.51 -0.38
C PHE A 269 -6.37 -12.24 -0.74
N GLN A 270 -6.10 -11.04 -1.25
CA GLN A 270 -4.75 -10.53 -1.44
C GLN A 270 -4.26 -9.81 -0.20
N ASP A 271 -3.30 -10.38 0.51
CA ASP A 271 -2.63 -9.70 1.62
C ASP A 271 -1.72 -8.56 1.12
N PRO A 272 -2.05 -7.29 1.38
CA PRO A 272 -1.17 -6.18 1.00
C PRO A 272 0.12 -6.21 1.83
N CYS A 273 1.27 -6.11 1.16
CA CYS A 273 2.56 -6.24 1.85
C CYS A 273 2.76 -5.19 2.94
N ARG A 274 2.27 -3.96 2.74
CA ARG A 274 2.39 -2.88 3.74
C ARG A 274 1.57 -3.14 5.00
N MET A 275 0.38 -3.73 4.86
CA MET A 275 -0.45 -4.12 6.00
C MET A 275 0.06 -5.40 6.66
N GLY A 276 0.31 -6.45 5.85
CA GLY A 276 0.76 -7.75 6.36
C GLY A 276 2.21 -7.72 6.86
N ARG A 277 3.19 -7.78 5.94
CA ARG A 277 4.60 -7.94 6.32
C ARG A 277 5.21 -6.77 7.08
N HIS A 278 4.81 -5.54 6.77
CA HIS A 278 5.34 -4.37 7.46
C HIS A 278 4.68 -4.10 8.81
N LEU A 279 3.40 -4.46 9.00
CA LEU A 279 2.63 -4.13 10.21
C LEU A 279 2.08 -5.35 10.96
N GLY A 280 2.21 -6.56 10.42
CA GLY A 280 1.73 -7.78 11.06
C GLY A 280 0.22 -7.99 11.01
N ILE A 281 -0.51 -7.24 10.19
CA ILE A 281 -1.98 -7.25 10.15
C ILE A 281 -2.46 -8.25 9.10
N TYR A 282 -3.01 -9.38 9.54
CA TYR A 282 -3.53 -10.46 8.69
C TYR A 282 -4.95 -10.90 9.06
N LYS A 283 -5.30 -10.85 10.34
CA LYS A 283 -6.58 -11.37 10.86
C LYS A 283 -7.79 -10.48 10.54
N PRO A 284 -7.74 -9.14 10.72
CA PRO A 284 -8.92 -8.29 10.62
C PRO A 284 -9.67 -8.41 9.28
N PRO A 285 -9.04 -8.40 8.10
CA PRO A 285 -9.78 -8.58 6.85
C PRO A 285 -10.53 -9.90 6.77
N ARG A 286 -9.94 -10.99 7.32
CA ARG A 286 -10.54 -12.32 7.37
C ARG A 286 -11.71 -12.38 8.33
N GLN A 287 -11.63 -11.66 9.45
CA GLN A 287 -12.74 -11.54 10.41
C GLN A 287 -13.94 -10.82 9.77
N VAL A 288 -13.69 -9.73 9.04
CA VAL A 288 -14.75 -9.03 8.31
C VAL A 288 -15.39 -9.95 7.26
N LEU A 289 -14.58 -10.63 6.44
CA LEU A 289 -15.10 -11.54 5.41
C LEU A 289 -15.90 -12.69 5.99
N ALA A 290 -15.45 -13.27 7.11
CA ALA A 290 -16.13 -14.38 7.79
C ALA A 290 -17.46 -13.97 8.43
N ALA A 291 -17.65 -12.69 8.74
CA ALA A 291 -18.89 -12.18 9.31
C ALA A 291 -19.98 -11.90 8.27
N ILE A 292 -19.63 -11.80 6.99
CA ILE A 292 -20.57 -11.53 5.90
C ILE A 292 -21.30 -12.83 5.54
N PRO A 293 -22.64 -12.91 5.71
CA PRO A 293 -23.40 -14.11 5.34
C PRO A 293 -23.24 -14.48 3.87
N GLY A 294 -23.01 -15.74 3.57
CA GLY A 294 -22.85 -16.24 2.21
C GLY A 294 -21.45 -16.06 1.60
N VAL A 295 -20.53 -15.38 2.29
CA VAL A 295 -19.13 -15.26 1.83
C VAL A 295 -18.30 -16.44 2.31
N GLU A 296 -17.68 -17.14 1.38
CA GLU A 296 -16.75 -18.25 1.65
C GLU A 296 -15.32 -17.84 1.21
N LEU A 297 -14.39 -17.74 2.17
CA LEU A 297 -12.99 -17.43 1.90
C LEU A 297 -12.19 -18.69 1.60
N THR A 298 -11.60 -18.75 0.39
CA THR A 298 -10.60 -19.77 0.02
C THR A 298 -9.24 -19.09 -0.13
N GLU A 299 -8.28 -19.49 0.69
CA GLU A 299 -6.94 -18.90 0.68
C GLU A 299 -6.13 -19.32 -0.56
N MET A 300 -5.34 -18.41 -1.09
CA MET A 300 -4.32 -18.74 -2.09
C MET A 300 -3.18 -19.55 -1.48
N LEU A 301 -2.46 -20.32 -2.31
CA LEU A 301 -1.30 -21.12 -1.88
C LEU A 301 -0.29 -20.28 -1.08
N HIS A 302 -0.01 -19.06 -1.54
CA HIS A 302 0.83 -18.10 -0.84
C HIS A 302 -0.05 -17.02 -0.20
N SER A 303 -0.45 -17.22 1.06
CA SER A 303 -1.28 -16.30 1.85
C SER A 303 -0.56 -15.84 3.12
N GLY A 304 -1.11 -14.84 3.79
CA GLY A 304 -0.56 -14.28 5.02
C GLY A 304 0.88 -13.78 4.86
N PRO A 305 1.81 -14.16 5.78
CA PRO A 305 3.21 -13.74 5.69
C PRO A 305 3.93 -14.18 4.41
N GLY A 306 3.50 -15.31 3.82
CA GLY A 306 4.03 -15.86 2.58
C GLY A 306 3.46 -15.26 1.30
N ALA A 307 2.49 -14.38 1.38
CA ALA A 307 1.77 -13.83 0.22
C ALA A 307 2.71 -13.20 -0.81
N THR A 308 2.47 -13.48 -2.09
CA THR A 308 3.19 -12.81 -3.18
C THR A 308 2.70 -11.36 -3.31
N CYS A 309 3.65 -10.44 -3.56
CA CYS A 309 3.35 -9.02 -3.77
C CYS A 309 2.53 -8.81 -5.05
N CYS A 310 1.69 -7.76 -5.06
CA CYS A 310 1.00 -7.29 -6.27
C CYS A 310 1.95 -6.61 -7.29
N ALA A 311 3.24 -6.57 -7.01
CA ALA A 311 4.27 -5.88 -7.78
C ALA A 311 4.07 -4.37 -7.93
N GLY A 312 3.27 -3.74 -7.05
CA GLY A 312 2.96 -2.30 -7.10
C GLY A 312 4.14 -1.39 -6.84
N GLY A 313 5.14 -1.86 -6.11
CA GLY A 313 6.33 -1.08 -5.78
C GLY A 313 5.98 0.32 -5.25
N THR A 314 6.69 1.31 -5.78
CA THR A 314 6.51 2.73 -5.44
C THR A 314 6.26 3.57 -6.69
N TRP A 315 5.45 3.08 -7.63
CA TRP A 315 5.30 3.61 -8.99
C TRP A 315 6.62 3.72 -9.77
N SER A 316 7.54 2.79 -9.50
CA SER A 316 8.83 2.66 -10.21
C SER A 316 9.01 1.28 -10.86
N ASN A 317 7.98 0.44 -10.82
CA ASN A 317 8.04 -0.95 -11.23
C ASN A 317 6.90 -1.30 -12.22
N CYS A 318 6.78 -0.58 -13.33
CA CYS A 318 5.85 -0.92 -14.42
C CYS A 318 6.61 -1.56 -15.59
N ASP A 319 7.33 -2.62 -15.29
CA ASP A 319 8.17 -3.36 -16.23
C ASP A 319 7.63 -4.79 -16.48
N ARG A 320 8.35 -5.53 -17.36
CA ARG A 320 8.03 -6.92 -17.66
C ARG A 320 8.08 -7.84 -16.43
N TYR A 321 8.93 -7.54 -15.46
CA TYR A 321 9.08 -8.36 -14.25
C TYR A 321 7.89 -8.15 -13.32
N ALA A 322 7.48 -6.91 -13.11
CA ALA A 322 6.26 -6.61 -12.36
C ALA A 322 5.04 -7.30 -12.99
N LYS A 323 4.91 -7.23 -14.33
CA LYS A 323 3.83 -7.90 -15.07
C LYS A 323 3.82 -9.42 -14.82
N GLN A 324 4.98 -10.09 -14.87
CA GLN A 324 5.06 -11.53 -14.60
C GLN A 324 4.61 -11.90 -13.19
N ILE A 325 4.95 -11.08 -12.19
CA ILE A 325 4.51 -11.30 -10.80
C ILE A 325 2.99 -11.12 -10.69
N GLN A 326 2.44 -10.07 -11.31
CA GLN A 326 1.00 -9.81 -11.33
C GLN A 326 0.23 -10.98 -11.93
N VAL A 327 0.65 -11.45 -13.11
CA VAL A 327 0.05 -12.58 -13.82
C VAL A 327 0.13 -13.85 -12.98
N GLY A 328 1.31 -14.17 -12.42
CA GLY A 328 1.49 -15.32 -11.55
C GLY A 328 0.56 -15.27 -10.33
N ARG A 329 0.37 -14.09 -9.74
CA ARG A 329 -0.53 -13.92 -8.60
C ARG A 329 -2.00 -14.05 -8.96
N LEU A 330 -2.42 -13.53 -10.12
CA LEU A 330 -3.79 -13.69 -10.62
C LEU A 330 -4.11 -15.14 -10.99
N ARG A 331 -3.15 -15.87 -11.58
CA ARG A 331 -3.29 -17.33 -11.80
C ARG A 331 -3.49 -18.09 -10.50
N GLU A 332 -2.74 -17.71 -9.46
CA GLU A 332 -2.90 -18.30 -8.13
C GLU A 332 -4.29 -17.99 -7.54
N ALA A 333 -4.79 -16.76 -7.70
CA ALA A 333 -6.15 -16.41 -7.30
C ALA A 333 -7.21 -17.23 -8.06
N ARG A 334 -7.07 -17.35 -9.37
CA ARG A 334 -7.97 -18.18 -10.20
C ARG A 334 -7.95 -19.66 -9.80
N ALA A 335 -6.79 -20.18 -9.44
CA ALA A 335 -6.63 -21.58 -9.02
C ALA A 335 -7.39 -21.94 -7.73
N THR A 336 -7.80 -20.95 -6.93
CA THR A 336 -8.66 -21.18 -5.75
C THR A 336 -10.10 -21.52 -6.11
N GLY A 337 -10.52 -21.26 -7.35
CA GLY A 337 -11.92 -21.35 -7.78
C GLY A 337 -12.80 -20.23 -7.23
N ALA A 338 -12.20 -19.18 -6.63
CA ALA A 338 -12.93 -18.01 -6.17
C ALA A 338 -13.49 -17.18 -7.34
N GLU A 339 -14.61 -16.56 -7.12
CA GLU A 339 -15.29 -15.66 -8.06
C GLU A 339 -14.74 -14.24 -7.94
N VAL A 340 -14.31 -13.85 -6.73
CA VAL A 340 -13.85 -12.50 -6.43
C VAL A 340 -12.48 -12.54 -5.72
N LEU A 341 -11.55 -11.73 -6.22
CA LEU A 341 -10.31 -11.39 -5.54
C LEU A 341 -10.54 -10.13 -4.68
N VAL A 342 -10.53 -10.32 -3.36
CA VAL A 342 -10.68 -9.22 -2.40
C VAL A 342 -9.32 -8.66 -2.03
N THR A 343 -9.24 -7.35 -1.88
CA THR A 343 -8.04 -6.67 -1.39
C THR A 343 -8.40 -5.57 -0.39
N ALA A 344 -7.41 -5.08 0.31
CA ALA A 344 -7.47 -3.98 1.27
C ALA A 344 -6.43 -2.90 0.91
N CYS A 345 -6.25 -2.65 -0.39
CA CYS A 345 -5.29 -1.67 -0.88
C CYS A 345 -5.62 -1.25 -2.32
N PRO A 346 -5.91 0.03 -2.57
CA PRO A 346 -6.25 0.51 -3.91
C PRO A 346 -5.12 0.31 -4.91
N LYS A 347 -3.86 0.42 -4.49
CA LYS A 347 -2.72 0.18 -5.39
C LYS A 347 -2.66 -1.29 -5.86
N CYS A 348 -2.99 -2.26 -5.00
CA CYS A 348 -3.09 -3.65 -5.42
C CYS A 348 -4.16 -3.84 -6.50
N GLN A 349 -5.31 -3.17 -6.38
CA GLN A 349 -6.36 -3.19 -7.40
C GLN A 349 -5.83 -2.67 -8.74
N ILE A 350 -5.17 -1.51 -8.76
CA ILE A 350 -4.64 -0.88 -9.97
C ILE A 350 -3.69 -1.84 -10.70
N HIS A 351 -2.75 -2.43 -9.98
CA HIS A 351 -1.74 -3.30 -10.59
C HIS A 351 -2.31 -4.60 -11.14
N PHE A 352 -3.29 -5.20 -10.46
CA PHE A 352 -3.97 -6.39 -10.99
C PHE A 352 -4.91 -6.05 -12.15
N ARG A 353 -5.63 -4.93 -12.10
CA ARG A 353 -6.45 -4.47 -13.23
C ARG A 353 -5.59 -4.17 -14.45
N CYS A 354 -4.44 -3.52 -14.29
CA CYS A 354 -3.48 -3.32 -15.37
C CYS A 354 -3.04 -4.63 -16.01
N ALA A 355 -2.83 -5.70 -15.23
CA ALA A 355 -2.49 -7.01 -15.78
C ALA A 355 -3.68 -7.65 -16.52
N MET A 356 -4.88 -7.60 -15.96
CA MET A 356 -6.08 -8.16 -16.57
C MET A 356 -6.48 -7.45 -17.87
N LYS A 357 -6.17 -6.17 -18.01
CA LYS A 357 -6.43 -5.40 -19.25
C LYS A 357 -5.32 -5.53 -20.31
N ASP A 358 -4.32 -6.37 -20.08
CA ASP A 358 -3.28 -6.64 -21.08
C ASP A 358 -3.86 -7.47 -22.22
N PRO A 359 -3.89 -6.96 -23.47
CA PRO A 359 -4.54 -7.65 -24.60
C PRO A 359 -3.88 -8.97 -24.98
N ASN A 360 -2.62 -9.19 -24.56
CA ASN A 360 -1.88 -10.40 -24.87
C ASN A 360 -2.18 -11.57 -23.92
N LEU A 361 -2.87 -11.32 -22.79
CA LEU A 361 -3.11 -12.32 -21.76
C LEU A 361 -4.51 -12.94 -21.82
N GLY A 362 -5.43 -12.34 -22.57
CA GLY A 362 -6.81 -12.81 -22.70
C GLY A 362 -7.55 -12.95 -21.38
N GLY A 363 -8.62 -13.76 -21.36
CA GLY A 363 -9.44 -13.97 -20.15
C GLY A 363 -8.84 -14.92 -19.10
N GLU A 364 -7.63 -15.47 -19.31
CA GLU A 364 -7.03 -16.50 -18.45
C GLU A 364 -6.88 -16.05 -16.98
N ILE A 365 -6.55 -14.77 -16.78
CA ILE A 365 -6.28 -14.20 -15.47
C ILE A 365 -7.39 -13.28 -14.97
N GLU A 366 -8.49 -13.18 -15.69
CA GLU A 366 -9.59 -12.30 -15.33
C GLU A 366 -10.35 -12.85 -14.13
N ILE A 367 -10.53 -12.01 -13.12
CA ILE A 367 -11.29 -12.29 -11.90
C ILE A 367 -11.93 -10.97 -11.42
N ALA A 368 -13.16 -11.05 -10.92
CA ALA A 368 -13.77 -9.87 -10.31
C ALA A 368 -12.94 -9.38 -9.12
N MET A 369 -12.82 -8.06 -8.96
CA MET A 369 -12.06 -7.49 -7.83
C MET A 369 -12.93 -6.55 -7.02
N ARG A 370 -12.80 -6.66 -5.70
CA ARG A 370 -13.52 -5.82 -4.74
C ARG A 370 -12.60 -5.42 -3.57
N ASP A 371 -12.90 -4.28 -2.97
CA ASP A 371 -12.34 -3.94 -1.66
C ASP A 371 -13.11 -4.66 -0.54
N VAL A 372 -12.45 -4.94 0.59
CA VAL A 372 -13.08 -5.56 1.74
C VAL A 372 -14.25 -4.72 2.28
N ALA A 373 -14.13 -3.39 2.24
CA ALA A 373 -15.18 -2.49 2.68
C ALA A 373 -16.39 -2.49 1.72
N GLU A 374 -16.17 -2.67 0.41
CA GLU A 374 -17.26 -2.80 -0.56
C GLU A 374 -18.14 -4.02 -0.27
N LEU A 375 -17.51 -5.20 -0.08
CA LEU A 375 -18.25 -6.42 0.24
C LEU A 375 -19.04 -6.28 1.54
N ALA A 376 -18.44 -5.68 2.56
CA ALA A 376 -19.12 -5.44 3.83
C ALA A 376 -20.32 -4.47 3.66
N ALA A 377 -20.14 -3.37 2.90
CA ALA A 377 -21.19 -2.37 2.71
C ALA A 377 -22.39 -2.90 1.90
N ASP A 378 -22.12 -3.75 0.89
CA ASP A 378 -23.19 -4.36 0.10
C ASP A 378 -24.03 -5.35 0.93
N ALA A 379 -23.40 -5.98 1.92
CA ALA A 379 -24.07 -6.96 2.79
C ALA A 379 -24.80 -6.33 3.98
N VAL A 380 -24.48 -5.08 4.38
CA VAL A 380 -25.19 -4.39 5.47
C VAL A 380 -26.59 -3.96 5.04
N ALA A 381 -27.57 -4.10 5.96
CA ALA A 381 -28.99 -3.79 5.74
C ALA A 381 -29.27 -2.27 5.61
#